data_5f435973323ce2756ee094dac916138d
#
_entry.id   5f435973323ce2756ee094dac916138d
#
_cell.length_a   1.000
_cell.length_b   1.000
_cell.length_c   1.000
_cell.angle_alpha   90.00
_cell.angle_beta   90.00
_cell.angle_gamma   90.00
#
_symmetry.space_group_name_H-M   'P 1'
#
loop_
_entity.id
_entity.type
_entity.pdbx_description
1 polymer ?
#
loop_
_entity_poly.entity_id
_entity_poly.type
_entity_poly.pdbx_seq_one_letter_code
_entity_poly.pdbx_strand_id
1 'polypeptide(L)'
;MTEQYIDVKGIRLAYEQFGDVSHPAIMLIMGLGTQMISWPEVFCQGLADKGYRVLRFDNRDIGLSSKMHDAKIPGFMKMMLYSKLGFTIDVPYKLSDMANDAVGLMDGLNIEKAHIIGASMGGMIAQIIAAHYPHRTLSLTSIMSTSGRRSLPGPSLKILRQMAKRTSNNEEAYLDNAMLLWALIGSPNYMPAPEELRERIRTSYQRSFYPPGYIRQVAAIAGSGDRVELLKRITAPTLVIHGRADVLVPEKCGIDTAALIPNAQLELIDGMGHDLPQPLLSKFIDLIDSYALNPAH
;
A
#
# COMPACT_ATOMS: atom_id res chain seq x y z
N MET A 1 5.61 -20.72 2.04
CA MET A 1 4.31 -20.88 2.76
C MET A 1 3.18 -21.09 1.79
N THR A 2 2.04 -21.64 2.24
CA THR A 2 0.91 -21.96 1.35
C THR A 2 -0.05 -20.79 1.36
N GLU A 3 -0.41 -20.26 0.20
CA GLU A 3 -1.46 -19.26 0.05
C GLU A 3 -2.79 -19.77 0.60
N GLN A 4 -3.47 -18.94 1.35
CA GLN A 4 -4.76 -19.22 1.96
C GLN A 4 -5.81 -18.25 1.41
N TYR A 5 -7.07 -18.63 1.53
CA TYR A 5 -8.19 -17.84 1.02
C TYR A 5 -9.27 -17.70 2.08
N ILE A 6 -9.91 -16.53 2.08
CA ILE A 6 -11.04 -16.23 2.96
C ILE A 6 -12.08 -15.40 2.22
N ASP A 7 -13.35 -15.71 2.44
CA ASP A 7 -14.46 -14.94 1.86
C ASP A 7 -14.93 -13.86 2.84
N VAL A 8 -14.89 -12.61 2.39
CA VAL A 8 -15.25 -11.43 3.15
C VAL A 8 -16.32 -10.66 2.40
N LYS A 9 -17.56 -10.73 2.85
CA LYS A 9 -18.70 -9.98 2.27
C LYS A 9 -18.79 -10.07 0.74
N GLY A 10 -18.57 -11.27 0.19
CA GLY A 10 -18.61 -11.54 -1.26
C GLY A 10 -17.32 -11.25 -2.02
N ILE A 11 -16.25 -10.86 -1.33
CA ILE A 11 -14.90 -10.73 -1.86
C ILE A 11 -14.03 -11.86 -1.30
N ARG A 12 -13.46 -12.68 -2.14
CA ARG A 12 -12.46 -13.67 -1.74
C ARG A 12 -11.09 -13.02 -1.72
N LEU A 13 -10.41 -13.06 -0.58
CA LEU A 13 -9.06 -12.53 -0.40
C LEU A 13 -8.05 -13.67 -0.32
N ALA A 14 -6.96 -13.56 -1.07
CA ALA A 14 -5.78 -14.39 -0.93
C ALA A 14 -4.84 -13.75 0.11
N TYR A 15 -4.35 -14.54 1.06
CA TYR A 15 -3.47 -14.07 2.12
C TYR A 15 -2.43 -15.10 2.51
N GLU A 16 -1.39 -14.64 3.18
CA GLU A 16 -0.37 -15.47 3.83
C GLU A 16 -0.13 -14.98 5.26
N GLN A 17 0.32 -15.90 6.10
CA GLN A 17 0.56 -15.63 7.51
C GLN A 17 1.95 -16.13 7.92
N PHE A 18 2.63 -15.34 8.78
CA PHE A 18 3.92 -15.64 9.39
C PHE A 18 3.80 -15.50 10.91
N GLY A 19 4.61 -16.24 11.63
CA GLY A 19 4.61 -16.25 13.10
C GLY A 19 3.45 -17.02 13.73
N ASP A 20 3.39 -16.99 15.05
CA ASP A 20 2.39 -17.73 15.84
C ASP A 20 1.06 -16.97 15.85
N VAL A 21 -0.05 -17.73 15.75
CA VAL A 21 -1.42 -17.18 15.75
C VAL A 21 -1.82 -16.51 17.06
N SER A 22 -1.16 -16.86 18.16
CA SER A 22 -1.41 -16.30 19.50
C SER A 22 -0.74 -14.94 19.72
N HIS A 23 0.21 -14.56 18.84
CA HIS A 23 0.92 -13.28 18.94
C HIS A 23 0.07 -12.10 18.48
N PRO A 24 0.40 -10.86 18.90
CA PRO A 24 -0.23 -9.64 18.38
C PRO A 24 -0.16 -9.56 16.87
N ALA A 25 -1.28 -9.21 16.23
CA ALA A 25 -1.38 -9.23 14.78
C ALA A 25 -0.82 -7.95 14.13
N ILE A 26 -0.10 -8.13 13.01
CA ILE A 26 0.27 -7.09 12.05
C ILE A 26 -0.45 -7.36 10.74
N MET A 27 -1.13 -6.35 10.20
CA MET A 27 -1.75 -6.38 8.87
C MET A 27 -0.93 -5.54 7.89
N LEU A 28 -0.40 -6.17 6.85
CA LEU A 28 0.40 -5.53 5.80
C LEU A 28 -0.45 -5.27 4.55
N ILE A 29 -0.65 -4.00 4.20
CA ILE A 29 -1.49 -3.57 3.07
C ILE A 29 -0.61 -2.98 1.97
N MET A 30 -0.60 -3.61 0.80
CA MET A 30 0.27 -3.22 -0.32
C MET A 30 -0.35 -2.12 -1.19
N GLY A 31 0.51 -1.47 -2.00
CA GLY A 31 0.19 -0.34 -2.86
C GLY A 31 -0.53 -0.67 -4.15
N LEU A 32 -0.74 0.36 -4.96
CA LEU A 32 -1.45 0.33 -6.24
C LEU A 32 -0.85 -0.68 -7.22
N GLY A 33 -1.67 -1.62 -7.68
CA GLY A 33 -1.30 -2.57 -8.72
C GLY A 33 -0.20 -3.55 -8.33
N THR A 34 0.09 -3.67 -7.03
CA THR A 34 1.11 -4.59 -6.52
C THR A 34 0.47 -5.67 -5.65
N GLN A 35 1.04 -6.87 -5.73
CA GLN A 35 0.56 -8.06 -5.02
C GLN A 35 1.19 -8.16 -3.63
N MET A 36 0.63 -8.96 -2.74
CA MET A 36 1.11 -9.18 -1.38
C MET A 36 2.58 -9.63 -1.32
N ILE A 37 3.05 -10.34 -2.36
CA ILE A 37 4.45 -10.80 -2.46
C ILE A 37 5.47 -9.64 -2.59
N SER A 38 5.00 -8.41 -2.83
CA SER A 38 5.85 -7.21 -2.77
C SER A 38 6.24 -6.80 -1.35
N TRP A 39 5.59 -7.37 -0.32
CA TRP A 39 6.14 -7.43 1.03
C TRP A 39 7.13 -8.61 1.07
N PRO A 40 8.45 -8.38 1.12
CA PRO A 40 9.43 -9.47 1.08
C PRO A 40 9.24 -10.45 2.24
N GLU A 41 9.44 -11.75 1.99
CA GLU A 41 9.32 -12.77 3.05
C GLU A 41 10.27 -12.49 4.22
N VAL A 42 11.50 -12.02 3.94
CA VAL A 42 12.47 -11.65 4.96
C VAL A 42 11.96 -10.53 5.87
N PHE A 43 11.16 -9.60 5.34
CA PHE A 43 10.52 -8.55 6.14
C PHE A 43 9.39 -9.13 7.02
N CYS A 44 8.54 -9.96 6.43
CA CYS A 44 7.45 -10.60 7.16
C CYS A 44 7.97 -11.52 8.26
N GLN A 45 9.00 -12.32 7.95
CA GLN A 45 9.64 -13.21 8.93
C GLN A 45 10.37 -12.41 10.01
N GLY A 46 11.06 -11.33 9.66
CA GLY A 46 11.74 -10.47 10.63
C GLY A 46 10.78 -9.86 11.65
N LEU A 47 9.57 -9.46 11.23
CA LEU A 47 8.52 -9.03 12.17
C LEU A 47 7.97 -10.22 12.99
N ALA A 48 7.82 -11.39 12.39
CA ALA A 48 7.41 -12.60 13.10
C ALA A 48 8.42 -13.02 14.17
N ASP A 49 9.70 -12.90 13.88
CA ASP A 49 10.81 -13.18 14.82
C ASP A 49 10.85 -12.20 16.01
N LYS A 50 10.24 -11.01 15.85
CA LYS A 50 10.00 -10.06 16.95
C LYS A 50 8.78 -10.42 17.81
N GLY A 51 8.08 -11.52 17.51
CA GLY A 51 6.93 -12.00 18.29
C GLY A 51 5.59 -11.49 17.78
N TYR A 52 5.44 -11.25 16.47
CA TYR A 52 4.17 -10.84 15.87
C TYR A 52 3.58 -11.92 14.96
N ARG A 53 2.25 -11.94 14.89
CA ARG A 53 1.49 -12.65 13.86
C ARG A 53 1.35 -11.74 12.64
N VAL A 54 2.09 -11.97 11.58
CA VAL A 54 2.14 -11.09 10.41
C VAL A 54 1.26 -11.63 9.29
N LEU A 55 0.36 -10.79 8.77
CA LEU A 55 -0.51 -11.12 7.64
C LEU A 55 -0.21 -10.18 6.49
N ARG A 56 -0.01 -10.75 5.28
CA ARG A 56 -0.02 -10.01 4.02
C ARG A 56 -1.11 -10.58 3.12
N PHE A 57 -1.78 -9.74 2.35
CA PHE A 57 -2.87 -10.15 1.49
C PHE A 57 -2.89 -9.37 0.18
N ASP A 58 -3.47 -9.98 -0.85
CA ASP A 58 -3.76 -9.29 -2.10
C ASP A 58 -5.03 -8.46 -1.94
N ASN A 59 -4.94 -7.16 -2.22
CA ASN A 59 -6.11 -6.29 -2.32
C ASN A 59 -7.07 -6.80 -3.40
N ARG A 60 -8.39 -6.46 -3.30
CA ARG A 60 -9.33 -6.73 -4.40
C ARG A 60 -8.77 -6.27 -5.74
N ASP A 61 -9.08 -6.99 -6.81
CA ASP A 61 -8.64 -6.76 -8.19
C ASP A 61 -7.17 -7.05 -8.49
N ILE A 62 -6.35 -7.41 -7.51
CA ILE A 62 -4.93 -7.72 -7.68
C ILE A 62 -4.62 -9.13 -7.19
N GLY A 63 -3.52 -9.70 -7.70
CA GLY A 63 -3.00 -11.01 -7.29
C GLY A 63 -4.03 -12.11 -7.46
N LEU A 64 -4.24 -12.92 -6.43
CA LEU A 64 -5.19 -14.04 -6.45
C LEU A 64 -6.51 -13.71 -5.73
N SER A 65 -6.69 -12.50 -5.24
CA SER A 65 -7.97 -12.03 -4.72
C SER A 65 -8.99 -11.79 -5.82
N SER A 66 -10.28 -11.69 -5.43
CA SER A 66 -11.42 -11.48 -6.33
C SER A 66 -11.19 -10.38 -7.34
N LYS A 67 -11.60 -10.63 -8.58
CA LYS A 67 -11.59 -9.66 -9.69
C LYS A 67 -13.01 -9.14 -9.94
N MET A 68 -13.15 -7.83 -10.04
CA MET A 68 -14.43 -7.14 -10.28
C MET A 68 -14.71 -7.05 -11.79
N HIS A 69 -14.88 -8.22 -12.45
CA HIS A 69 -14.95 -8.32 -13.93
C HIS A 69 -16.02 -7.42 -14.54
N ASP A 70 -17.20 -7.35 -13.95
CA ASP A 70 -18.36 -6.63 -14.49
C ASP A 70 -18.39 -5.14 -14.11
N ALA A 71 -17.43 -4.69 -13.31
CA ALA A 71 -17.40 -3.33 -12.82
C ALA A 71 -16.87 -2.36 -13.90
N LYS A 72 -17.71 -1.39 -14.28
CA LYS A 72 -17.37 -0.38 -15.28
C LYS A 72 -16.27 0.56 -14.77
N ILE A 73 -15.32 0.85 -15.63
CA ILE A 73 -14.22 1.77 -15.36
C ILE A 73 -14.59 3.15 -15.94
N PRO A 74 -14.57 4.24 -15.14
CA PRO A 74 -14.75 5.57 -15.66
C PRO A 74 -13.66 5.93 -16.70
N GLY A 75 -14.01 6.69 -17.73
CA GLY A 75 -13.04 7.14 -18.72
C GLY A 75 -11.90 7.95 -18.07
N PHE A 76 -10.67 7.67 -18.44
CA PHE A 76 -9.46 8.27 -17.86
C PHE A 76 -9.49 9.81 -17.84
N MET A 77 -9.91 10.44 -18.94
CA MET A 77 -10.02 11.91 -19.02
C MET A 77 -11.02 12.47 -18.01
N LYS A 78 -12.17 11.78 -17.85
CA LYS A 78 -13.18 12.16 -16.86
C LYS A 78 -12.63 12.04 -15.44
N MET A 79 -11.91 10.96 -15.13
CA MET A 79 -11.27 10.78 -13.82
C MET A 79 -10.28 11.90 -13.51
N MET A 80 -9.39 12.23 -14.44
CA MET A 80 -8.41 13.30 -14.25
C MET A 80 -9.07 14.67 -14.05
N LEU A 81 -10.05 15.01 -14.87
CA LEU A 81 -10.75 16.30 -14.78
C LEU A 81 -11.52 16.43 -13.47
N TYR A 82 -12.28 15.41 -13.10
CA TYR A 82 -13.13 15.45 -11.90
C TYR A 82 -12.28 15.44 -10.62
N SER A 83 -11.22 14.63 -10.57
CA SER A 83 -10.27 14.63 -9.45
C SER A 83 -9.63 16.01 -9.25
N LYS A 84 -9.20 16.66 -10.34
CA LYS A 84 -8.60 18.01 -10.30
C LYS A 84 -9.61 19.09 -9.86
N LEU A 85 -10.86 18.99 -10.30
CA LEU A 85 -11.93 19.95 -9.96
C LEU A 85 -12.63 19.64 -8.64
N GLY A 86 -12.39 18.47 -8.06
CA GLY A 86 -13.01 18.05 -6.80
C GLY A 86 -14.41 17.53 -6.92
N PHE A 87 -14.84 17.18 -8.09
CA PHE A 87 -16.12 16.52 -8.28
C PHE A 87 -16.09 15.07 -7.84
N THR A 88 -17.23 14.58 -7.37
CA THR A 88 -17.41 13.16 -7.06
C THR A 88 -17.30 12.34 -8.34
N ILE A 89 -16.49 11.29 -8.31
CA ILE A 89 -16.36 10.34 -9.40
C ILE A 89 -17.12 9.09 -8.99
N ASP A 90 -18.04 8.66 -9.84
CA ASP A 90 -18.67 7.35 -9.68
C ASP A 90 -17.64 6.28 -10.06
N VAL A 91 -17.30 5.45 -9.10
CA VAL A 91 -16.25 4.41 -9.22
C VAL A 91 -16.78 3.07 -8.69
N PRO A 92 -16.31 1.95 -9.21
CA PRO A 92 -16.79 0.63 -8.80
C PRO A 92 -16.65 0.35 -7.31
N TYR A 93 -15.62 0.87 -6.70
CA TYR A 93 -15.33 0.83 -5.26
C TYR A 93 -14.38 1.97 -4.89
N LYS A 94 -14.32 2.28 -3.62
CA LYS A 94 -13.45 3.30 -3.02
C LYS A 94 -12.37 2.65 -2.13
N LEU A 95 -11.41 3.45 -1.68
CA LEU A 95 -10.44 3.01 -0.68
C LEU A 95 -11.09 2.59 0.64
N SER A 96 -12.26 3.14 0.98
CA SER A 96 -13.06 2.72 2.13
C SER A 96 -13.59 1.28 1.99
N ASP A 97 -13.93 0.85 0.77
CA ASP A 97 -14.36 -0.53 0.53
C ASP A 97 -13.17 -1.50 0.69
N MET A 98 -11.97 -1.09 0.26
CA MET A 98 -10.74 -1.87 0.47
C MET A 98 -10.33 -1.89 1.96
N ALA A 99 -10.59 -0.83 2.70
CA ALA A 99 -10.42 -0.81 4.15
C ALA A 99 -11.38 -1.79 4.85
N ASN A 100 -12.64 -1.86 4.37
CA ASN A 100 -13.62 -2.83 4.85
C ASN A 100 -13.22 -4.28 4.55
N ASP A 101 -12.54 -4.53 3.41
CA ASP A 101 -11.99 -5.86 3.11
C ASP A 101 -10.92 -6.27 4.11
N ALA A 102 -9.99 -5.37 4.42
CA ALA A 102 -8.92 -5.62 5.38
C ALA A 102 -9.49 -5.89 6.80
N VAL A 103 -10.49 -5.10 7.23
CA VAL A 103 -11.18 -5.34 8.51
C VAL A 103 -11.94 -6.66 8.48
N GLY A 104 -12.60 -6.98 7.36
CA GLY A 104 -13.28 -8.26 7.18
C GLY A 104 -12.33 -9.46 7.18
N LEU A 105 -11.10 -9.30 6.67
CA LEU A 105 -10.05 -10.32 6.81
C LEU A 105 -9.70 -10.54 8.30
N MET A 106 -9.59 -9.47 9.08
CA MET A 106 -9.39 -9.57 10.53
C MET A 106 -10.55 -10.32 11.20
N ASP A 107 -11.80 -9.99 10.84
CA ASP A 107 -12.98 -10.65 11.38
C ASP A 107 -12.98 -12.15 11.10
N GLY A 108 -12.72 -12.53 9.85
CA GLY A 108 -12.69 -13.93 9.42
C GLY A 108 -11.55 -14.75 10.03
N LEU A 109 -10.48 -14.09 10.50
CA LEU A 109 -9.35 -14.71 11.18
C LEU A 109 -9.41 -14.57 12.71
N ASN A 110 -10.54 -14.09 13.25
CA ASN A 110 -10.75 -13.82 14.67
C ASN A 110 -9.68 -12.90 15.29
N ILE A 111 -9.24 -11.89 14.53
CA ILE A 111 -8.29 -10.87 14.98
C ILE A 111 -9.09 -9.67 15.49
N GLU A 112 -9.11 -9.46 16.79
CA GLU A 112 -9.83 -8.35 17.41
C GLU A 112 -9.19 -7.01 17.08
N LYS A 113 -7.86 -6.91 17.20
CA LYS A 113 -7.07 -5.70 16.95
C LYS A 113 -5.77 -6.06 16.23
N ALA A 114 -5.27 -5.14 15.42
CA ALA A 114 -4.00 -5.31 14.72
C ALA A 114 -3.21 -4.00 14.63
N HIS A 115 -1.90 -4.12 14.49
CA HIS A 115 -1.03 -3.06 13.99
C HIS A 115 -1.23 -2.98 12.47
N ILE A 116 -1.61 -1.81 11.96
CA ILE A 116 -1.96 -1.63 10.54
C ILE A 116 -0.80 -0.93 9.84
N ILE A 117 -0.17 -1.64 8.91
CA ILE A 117 0.98 -1.14 8.15
C ILE A 117 0.60 -1.09 6.68
N GLY A 118 0.72 0.06 6.05
CA GLY A 118 0.39 0.22 4.64
C GLY A 118 1.43 0.99 3.86
N ALA A 119 1.72 0.53 2.64
CA ALA A 119 2.63 1.17 1.71
C ALA A 119 1.88 1.84 0.56
N SER A 120 2.19 3.11 0.26
CA SER A 120 1.60 3.87 -0.86
C SER A 120 0.05 3.92 -0.78
N MET A 121 -0.67 3.39 -1.77
CA MET A 121 -2.14 3.21 -1.68
C MET A 121 -2.54 2.40 -0.43
N GLY A 122 -1.75 1.39 -0.06
CA GLY A 122 -1.98 0.64 1.18
C GLY A 122 -1.90 1.51 2.43
N GLY A 123 -1.01 2.53 2.44
CA GLY A 123 -0.97 3.54 3.48
C GLY A 123 -2.23 4.40 3.53
N MET A 124 -2.81 4.74 2.37
CA MET A 124 -4.10 5.45 2.31
C MET A 124 -5.24 4.60 2.89
N ILE A 125 -5.24 3.29 2.62
CA ILE A 125 -6.20 2.34 3.18
C ILE A 125 -6.00 2.20 4.70
N ALA A 126 -4.76 2.06 5.15
CA ALA A 126 -4.39 1.97 6.56
C ALA A 126 -4.84 3.22 7.35
N GLN A 127 -4.67 4.40 6.79
CA GLN A 127 -5.18 5.67 7.34
C GLN A 127 -6.70 5.63 7.55
N ILE A 128 -7.45 5.11 6.57
CA ILE A 128 -8.91 4.98 6.66
C ILE A 128 -9.29 3.99 7.78
N ILE A 129 -8.58 2.86 7.87
CA ILE A 129 -8.82 1.88 8.93
C ILE A 129 -8.59 2.52 10.30
N ALA A 130 -7.44 3.17 10.51
CA ALA A 130 -7.10 3.79 11.78
C ALA A 130 -8.11 4.87 12.21
N ALA A 131 -8.66 5.63 11.26
CA ALA A 131 -9.63 6.69 11.54
C ALA A 131 -11.06 6.17 11.78
N HIS A 132 -11.51 5.15 11.01
CA HIS A 132 -12.88 4.64 11.11
C HIS A 132 -13.03 3.49 12.10
N TYR A 133 -11.94 2.77 12.38
CA TYR A 133 -11.92 1.61 13.26
C TYR A 133 -10.85 1.75 14.37
N PRO A 134 -10.89 2.85 15.17
CA PRO A 134 -9.86 3.09 16.18
C PRO A 134 -9.76 1.96 17.22
N HIS A 135 -10.88 1.31 17.55
CA HIS A 135 -10.92 0.17 18.46
C HIS A 135 -10.34 -1.13 17.87
N ARG A 136 -10.11 -1.18 16.55
CA ARG A 136 -9.50 -2.31 15.82
C ARG A 136 -8.01 -2.06 15.51
N THR A 137 -7.50 -0.84 15.77
CA THR A 137 -6.15 -0.41 15.37
C THR A 137 -5.29 -0.22 16.62
N LEU A 138 -4.26 -1.04 16.76
CA LEU A 138 -3.26 -0.91 17.83
C LEU A 138 -2.28 0.22 17.53
N SER A 139 -1.79 0.28 16.29
CA SER A 139 -0.95 1.36 15.76
C SER A 139 -1.11 1.48 14.26
N LEU A 140 -0.70 2.62 13.69
CA LEU A 140 -0.64 2.87 12.25
C LEU A 140 0.81 3.08 11.83
N THR A 141 1.26 2.37 10.78
CA THR A 141 2.48 2.71 10.05
C THR A 141 2.14 3.05 8.60
N SER A 142 2.40 4.29 8.19
CA SER A 142 2.12 4.80 6.85
C SER A 142 3.42 5.01 6.10
N ILE A 143 3.73 4.14 5.13
CA ILE A 143 4.98 4.14 4.38
C ILE A 143 4.75 4.75 2.99
N MET A 144 5.58 5.73 2.56
CA MET A 144 5.55 6.39 1.24
C MET A 144 4.14 6.72 0.73
N SER A 145 3.30 7.28 1.61
CA SER A 145 1.88 7.55 1.33
C SER A 145 1.55 9.04 1.43
N THR A 146 0.28 9.39 1.28
CA THR A 146 -0.19 10.78 1.25
C THR A 146 -1.55 10.93 1.93
N SER A 147 -1.84 12.12 2.46
CA SER A 147 -3.18 12.52 2.91
C SER A 147 -4.18 12.66 1.73
N GLY A 148 -3.65 12.82 0.51
CA GLY A 148 -4.45 13.12 -0.68
C GLY A 148 -4.84 14.60 -0.81
N ARG A 149 -4.30 15.49 0.04
CA ARG A 149 -4.55 16.94 -0.05
C ARG A 149 -4.17 17.46 -1.44
N ARG A 150 -5.07 18.16 -2.11
CA ARG A 150 -4.90 18.60 -3.51
C ARG A 150 -3.77 19.57 -3.75
N SER A 151 -3.34 20.33 -2.73
CA SER A 151 -2.22 21.26 -2.82
C SER A 151 -0.85 20.59 -2.80
N LEU A 152 -0.79 19.30 -2.48
CA LEU A 152 0.46 18.55 -2.47
C LEU A 152 0.96 18.27 -3.88
N PRO A 153 2.29 18.20 -4.08
CA PRO A 153 2.86 17.81 -5.34
C PRO A 153 2.52 16.35 -5.66
N GLY A 154 2.34 16.07 -6.93
CA GLY A 154 2.15 14.71 -7.46
C GLY A 154 3.26 14.31 -8.43
N PRO A 155 3.15 13.11 -9.03
CA PRO A 155 4.12 12.61 -9.98
C PRO A 155 4.19 13.47 -11.25
N SER A 156 5.39 13.52 -11.85
CA SER A 156 5.59 14.21 -13.13
C SER A 156 4.82 13.53 -14.27
N LEU A 157 4.57 14.27 -15.36
CA LEU A 157 3.94 13.71 -16.57
C LEU A 157 4.73 12.54 -17.15
N LYS A 158 6.07 12.54 -17.02
CA LYS A 158 6.93 11.42 -17.46
C LYS A 158 6.58 10.15 -16.69
N ILE A 159 6.44 10.23 -15.38
CA ILE A 159 6.07 9.10 -14.53
C ILE A 159 4.66 8.61 -14.86
N LEU A 160 3.68 9.51 -14.96
CA LEU A 160 2.29 9.17 -15.31
C LEU A 160 2.19 8.45 -16.67
N ARG A 161 2.94 8.91 -17.68
CA ARG A 161 3.00 8.23 -18.98
C ARG A 161 3.61 6.84 -18.88
N GLN A 162 4.65 6.66 -18.05
CA GLN A 162 5.27 5.35 -17.85
C GLN A 162 4.34 4.40 -17.10
N MET A 163 3.63 4.88 -16.09
CA MET A 163 2.62 4.09 -15.37
C MET A 163 1.51 3.58 -16.29
N ALA A 164 1.08 4.39 -17.26
CA ALA A 164 0.04 4.00 -18.22
C ALA A 164 0.46 2.83 -19.13
N LYS A 165 1.75 2.57 -19.31
CA LYS A 165 2.28 1.45 -20.11
C LYS A 165 2.25 0.09 -19.41
N ARG A 166 1.90 0.01 -18.13
CA ARG A 166 1.84 -1.24 -17.36
C ARG A 166 0.74 -2.22 -17.80
N THR A 167 0.00 -1.90 -18.85
CA THR A 167 -1.13 -2.70 -19.33
C THR A 167 -0.83 -3.60 -20.52
N SER A 168 0.46 -3.74 -20.91
CA SER A 168 0.86 -4.61 -22.00
C SER A 168 0.60 -6.09 -21.72
N ASN A 169 -0.09 -6.79 -22.63
CA ASN A 169 -0.34 -8.24 -22.54
C ASN A 169 0.87 -9.08 -22.98
N ASN A 170 1.93 -8.47 -23.51
CA ASN A 170 3.17 -9.16 -23.83
C ASN A 170 4.09 -9.11 -22.62
N GLU A 171 4.52 -10.28 -22.10
CA GLU A 171 5.34 -10.36 -20.88
C GLU A 171 6.62 -9.54 -20.98
N GLU A 172 7.42 -9.71 -22.05
CA GLU A 172 8.69 -8.98 -22.19
C GLU A 172 8.47 -7.47 -22.26
N ALA A 173 7.47 -7.00 -23.03
CA ALA A 173 7.12 -5.59 -23.08
C ALA A 173 6.60 -5.06 -21.73
N TYR A 174 5.90 -5.88 -20.94
CA TYR A 174 5.50 -5.53 -19.59
C TYR A 174 6.71 -5.41 -18.67
N LEU A 175 7.64 -6.39 -18.70
CA LEU A 175 8.86 -6.38 -17.91
C LEU A 175 9.71 -5.14 -18.22
N ASP A 176 9.94 -4.84 -19.49
CA ASP A 176 10.71 -3.67 -19.92
C ASP A 176 10.07 -2.36 -19.45
N ASN A 177 8.76 -2.22 -19.60
CA ASN A 177 8.04 -1.04 -19.13
C ASN A 177 8.07 -0.91 -17.60
N ALA A 178 7.99 -2.02 -16.86
CA ALA A 178 8.09 -2.03 -15.42
C ALA A 178 9.51 -1.67 -14.96
N MET A 179 10.56 -2.23 -15.58
CA MET A 179 11.95 -1.86 -15.32
C MET A 179 12.19 -0.36 -15.52
N LEU A 180 11.69 0.22 -16.61
CA LEU A 180 11.76 1.67 -16.85
C LEU A 180 11.02 2.49 -15.79
N LEU A 181 9.88 2.01 -15.30
CA LEU A 181 9.16 2.66 -14.21
C LEU A 181 9.97 2.62 -12.92
N TRP A 182 10.48 1.46 -12.54
CA TRP A 182 11.30 1.30 -11.32
C TRP A 182 12.59 2.13 -11.37
N ALA A 183 13.24 2.26 -12.53
CA ALA A 183 14.38 3.15 -12.71
C ALA A 183 14.03 4.65 -12.50
N LEU A 184 12.76 5.02 -12.63
CA LEU A 184 12.30 6.39 -12.38
C LEU A 184 11.89 6.64 -10.93
N ILE A 185 11.28 5.65 -10.26
CA ILE A 185 10.66 5.86 -8.94
C ILE A 185 11.36 5.13 -7.80
N GLY A 186 12.21 4.15 -8.10
CA GLY A 186 12.96 3.38 -7.10
C GLY A 186 13.98 4.21 -6.33
N SER A 187 14.52 3.62 -5.29
CA SER A 187 15.49 4.25 -4.38
C SER A 187 16.85 4.42 -5.04
N PRO A 188 17.31 5.63 -5.36
CA PRO A 188 18.57 5.82 -6.08
C PRO A 188 19.80 5.28 -5.34
N ASN A 189 19.79 5.31 -4.00
CA ASN A 189 20.90 4.82 -3.19
C ASN A 189 20.81 3.33 -2.85
N TYR A 190 19.71 2.65 -3.22
CA TYR A 190 19.42 1.27 -2.80
C TYR A 190 18.84 0.43 -3.94
N MET A 191 19.15 0.79 -5.19
CA MET A 191 18.66 0.05 -6.35
C MET A 191 19.15 -1.42 -6.32
N PRO A 192 18.24 -2.39 -6.48
CA PRO A 192 18.63 -3.79 -6.63
C PRO A 192 19.37 -4.02 -7.95
N ALA A 193 20.07 -5.15 -8.07
CA ALA A 193 20.63 -5.58 -9.34
C ALA A 193 19.50 -5.68 -10.41
N PRO A 194 19.76 -5.25 -11.68
CA PRO A 194 18.73 -5.25 -12.71
C PRO A 194 18.11 -6.63 -12.93
N GLU A 195 18.89 -7.69 -12.85
CA GLU A 195 18.43 -9.08 -13.01
C GLU A 195 17.49 -9.50 -11.87
N GLU A 196 17.83 -9.15 -10.64
CA GLU A 196 16.99 -9.40 -9.47
C GLU A 196 15.64 -8.67 -9.58
N LEU A 197 15.68 -7.38 -9.94
CA LEU A 197 14.48 -6.60 -10.13
C LEU A 197 13.58 -7.18 -11.23
N ARG A 198 14.19 -7.57 -12.36
CA ARG A 198 13.46 -8.17 -13.49
C ARG A 198 12.79 -9.47 -13.08
N GLU A 199 13.49 -10.32 -12.31
CA GLU A 199 12.92 -11.58 -11.84
C GLU A 199 11.78 -11.38 -10.84
N ARG A 200 11.88 -10.42 -9.94
CA ARG A 200 10.78 -10.04 -9.02
C ARG A 200 9.53 -9.58 -9.80
N ILE A 201 9.73 -8.79 -10.85
CA ILE A 201 8.64 -8.33 -11.72
C ILE A 201 8.03 -9.50 -12.48
N ARG A 202 8.87 -10.42 -13.02
CA ARG A 202 8.43 -11.62 -13.74
C ARG A 202 7.59 -12.54 -12.82
N THR A 203 8.08 -12.82 -11.63
CA THR A 203 7.35 -13.62 -10.62
C THR A 203 5.97 -13.03 -10.35
N SER A 204 5.89 -11.72 -10.18
CA SER A 204 4.60 -11.04 -9.96
C SER A 204 3.68 -11.13 -11.18
N TYR A 205 4.22 -10.97 -12.39
CA TYR A 205 3.46 -11.08 -13.63
C TYR A 205 2.90 -12.49 -13.80
N GLN A 206 3.73 -13.52 -13.65
CA GLN A 206 3.36 -14.93 -13.80
C GLN A 206 2.37 -15.38 -12.72
N ARG A 207 2.49 -14.87 -11.48
CA ARG A 207 1.54 -15.19 -10.42
C ARG A 207 0.14 -14.65 -10.74
N SER A 208 0.01 -13.43 -11.22
CA SER A 208 -1.28 -12.88 -11.66
C SER A 208 -1.10 -11.57 -12.41
N PHE A 209 -1.51 -11.54 -13.67
CA PHE A 209 -1.55 -10.34 -14.50
C PHE A 209 -3.00 -9.95 -14.81
N TYR A 210 -3.47 -8.82 -14.28
CA TYR A 210 -4.85 -8.35 -14.47
C TYR A 210 -4.92 -6.82 -14.59
N PRO A 211 -4.59 -6.24 -15.76
CA PRO A 211 -4.59 -4.79 -15.99
C PRO A 211 -5.88 -4.05 -15.65
N PRO A 212 -7.11 -4.61 -15.89
CA PRO A 212 -8.33 -3.92 -15.51
C PRO A 212 -8.44 -3.62 -14.01
N GLY A 213 -7.89 -4.50 -13.15
CA GLY A 213 -7.85 -4.29 -11.70
C GLY A 213 -6.97 -3.11 -11.31
N TYR A 214 -5.79 -2.99 -11.93
CA TYR A 214 -4.93 -1.82 -11.74
C TYR A 214 -5.66 -0.51 -12.04
N ILE A 215 -6.39 -0.45 -13.18
CA ILE A 215 -7.12 0.76 -13.58
C ILE A 215 -8.26 1.08 -12.61
N ARG A 216 -8.98 0.05 -12.09
CA ARG A 216 -10.03 0.27 -11.08
C ARG A 216 -9.46 0.75 -9.74
N GLN A 217 -8.29 0.28 -9.35
CA GLN A 217 -7.62 0.81 -8.15
C GLN A 217 -7.19 2.27 -8.34
N VAL A 218 -6.72 2.68 -9.54
CA VAL A 218 -6.48 4.10 -9.87
C VAL A 218 -7.78 4.90 -9.72
N ALA A 219 -8.89 4.36 -10.24
CA ALA A 219 -10.20 4.99 -10.09
C ALA A 219 -10.64 5.10 -8.62
N ALA A 220 -10.38 4.07 -7.80
CA ALA A 220 -10.66 4.07 -6.37
C ALA A 220 -9.89 5.18 -5.64
N ILE A 221 -8.61 5.38 -5.94
CA ILE A 221 -7.82 6.49 -5.40
C ILE A 221 -8.45 7.84 -5.79
N ALA A 222 -8.73 8.03 -7.09
CA ALA A 222 -9.31 9.27 -7.60
C ALA A 222 -10.71 9.57 -7.03
N GLY A 223 -11.54 8.53 -6.84
CA GLY A 223 -12.90 8.64 -6.32
C GLY A 223 -13.00 8.76 -4.80
N SER A 224 -11.91 8.53 -4.07
CA SER A 224 -11.90 8.58 -2.59
C SER A 224 -11.62 9.98 -2.04
N GLY A 225 -11.08 10.90 -2.84
CA GLY A 225 -10.73 12.25 -2.40
C GLY A 225 -9.58 12.29 -1.40
N ASP A 226 -9.48 13.41 -0.68
CA ASP A 226 -8.49 13.56 0.40
C ASP A 226 -8.99 12.98 1.73
N ARG A 227 -8.05 12.79 2.65
CA ARG A 227 -8.29 12.24 3.99
C ARG A 227 -7.91 13.21 5.11
N VAL A 228 -7.79 14.51 4.79
CA VAL A 228 -7.32 15.53 5.72
C VAL A 228 -8.08 15.51 7.05
N GLU A 229 -9.42 15.52 6.99
CA GLU A 229 -10.24 15.53 8.20
C GLU A 229 -10.27 14.15 8.90
N LEU A 230 -10.05 13.07 8.17
CA LEU A 230 -9.92 11.72 8.76
C LEU A 230 -8.63 11.59 9.56
N LEU A 231 -7.51 12.07 9.03
CA LEU A 231 -6.20 11.96 9.67
C LEU A 231 -6.16 12.66 11.02
N LYS A 232 -6.83 13.80 11.17
CA LYS A 232 -6.94 14.53 12.43
C LYS A 232 -7.67 13.76 13.54
N ARG A 233 -8.41 12.73 13.20
CA ARG A 233 -9.19 11.89 14.13
C ARG A 233 -8.47 10.61 14.54
N ILE A 234 -7.31 10.33 13.96
CA ILE A 234 -6.55 9.12 14.30
C ILE A 234 -5.99 9.29 15.71
N THR A 235 -6.31 8.34 16.57
CA THR A 235 -5.86 8.29 17.98
C THR A 235 -4.79 7.23 18.20
N ALA A 236 -4.65 6.27 17.28
CA ALA A 236 -3.65 5.22 17.36
C ALA A 236 -2.23 5.80 17.26
N PRO A 237 -1.25 5.28 18.01
CA PRO A 237 0.16 5.62 17.82
C PRO A 237 0.53 5.47 16.34
N THR A 238 1.16 6.51 15.77
CA THR A 238 1.38 6.55 14.33
C THR A 238 2.82 6.83 13.98
N LEU A 239 3.38 5.99 13.10
CA LEU A 239 4.67 6.17 12.45
C LEU A 239 4.46 6.46 10.96
N VAL A 240 5.04 7.53 10.47
CA VAL A 240 5.10 7.86 9.04
C VAL A 240 6.55 7.67 8.56
N ILE A 241 6.76 6.76 7.62
CA ILE A 241 8.07 6.53 6.98
C ILE A 241 8.00 7.04 5.54
N HIS A 242 8.95 7.87 5.13
CA HIS A 242 8.96 8.40 3.77
C HIS A 242 10.36 8.60 3.22
N GLY A 243 10.53 8.29 1.93
CA GLY A 243 11.81 8.51 1.24
C GLY A 243 11.96 9.95 0.77
N ARG A 244 13.12 10.59 1.03
CA ARG A 244 13.40 11.96 0.53
C ARG A 244 13.54 11.99 -0.99
N ALA A 245 13.90 10.87 -1.61
CA ALA A 245 14.06 10.75 -3.07
C ALA A 245 12.78 10.24 -3.76
N ASP A 246 11.65 10.11 -3.05
CA ASP A 246 10.39 9.67 -3.66
C ASP A 246 9.83 10.72 -4.61
N VAL A 247 9.80 10.38 -5.90
CA VAL A 247 9.29 11.24 -6.99
C VAL A 247 7.89 10.85 -7.45
N LEU A 248 7.37 9.72 -7.00
CA LEU A 248 5.99 9.29 -7.27
C LEU A 248 5.02 9.91 -6.26
N VAL A 249 5.34 9.81 -4.99
CA VAL A 249 4.66 10.47 -3.88
C VAL A 249 5.70 11.32 -3.13
N PRO A 250 5.90 12.59 -3.50
CA PRO A 250 7.00 13.39 -2.95
C PRO A 250 6.99 13.50 -1.43
N GLU A 251 8.18 13.66 -0.81
CA GLU A 251 8.36 13.68 0.67
C GLU A 251 7.41 14.63 1.40
N LYS A 252 7.00 15.73 0.75
CA LYS A 252 6.00 16.67 1.28
C LYS A 252 4.68 15.99 1.62
N CYS A 253 4.35 14.88 0.96
CA CYS A 253 3.15 14.10 1.25
C CYS A 253 3.25 13.36 2.59
N GLY A 254 4.41 12.80 2.91
CA GLY A 254 4.70 12.19 4.20
C GLY A 254 4.72 13.22 5.32
N ILE A 255 5.38 14.37 5.08
CA ILE A 255 5.41 15.50 6.04
C ILE A 255 4.00 15.99 6.35
N ASP A 256 3.14 16.21 5.33
CA ASP A 256 1.75 16.61 5.52
C ASP A 256 0.94 15.55 6.29
N THR A 257 1.15 14.26 5.97
CA THR A 257 0.49 13.16 6.67
C THR A 257 0.83 13.14 8.16
N ALA A 258 2.11 13.25 8.50
CA ALA A 258 2.57 13.30 9.89
C ALA A 258 2.06 14.55 10.62
N ALA A 259 2.05 15.70 9.96
CA ALA A 259 1.56 16.95 10.55
C ALA A 259 0.04 16.96 10.82
N LEU A 260 -0.74 16.13 10.10
CA LEU A 260 -2.18 16.04 10.28
C LEU A 260 -2.59 15.08 11.40
N ILE A 261 -1.80 14.04 11.66
CA ILE A 261 -2.12 13.00 12.65
C ILE A 261 -1.56 13.43 14.02
N PRO A 262 -2.40 13.53 15.06
CA PRO A 262 -1.93 13.88 16.39
C PRO A 262 -0.82 12.94 16.89
N ASN A 263 0.28 13.50 17.37
CA ASN A 263 1.44 12.77 17.92
C ASN A 263 2.11 11.77 16.97
N ALA A 264 1.91 11.90 15.65
CA ALA A 264 2.60 11.05 14.70
C ALA A 264 4.10 11.35 14.69
N GLN A 265 4.90 10.29 14.60
CA GLN A 265 6.33 10.39 14.37
C GLN A 265 6.63 10.29 12.89
N LEU A 266 7.62 11.05 12.42
CA LEU A 266 8.03 11.10 11.02
C LEU A 266 9.49 10.66 10.89
N GLU A 267 9.71 9.63 10.10
CA GLU A 267 11.04 9.19 9.68
C GLU A 267 11.23 9.46 8.19
N LEU A 268 12.14 10.38 7.87
CA LEU A 268 12.54 10.67 6.49
C LEU A 268 13.86 9.98 6.18
N ILE A 269 13.88 9.13 5.14
CA ILE A 269 15.05 8.31 4.80
C ILE A 269 15.74 8.85 3.56
N ASP A 270 17.01 9.24 3.71
CA ASP A 270 17.83 9.74 2.61
C ASP A 270 18.06 8.65 1.55
N GLY A 271 17.95 9.03 0.27
CA GLY A 271 18.16 8.14 -0.86
C GLY A 271 17.12 7.05 -1.07
N MET A 272 16.09 6.97 -0.22
CA MET A 272 14.93 6.11 -0.44
C MET A 272 13.96 6.77 -1.42
N GLY A 273 13.53 6.01 -2.44
CA GLY A 273 12.49 6.36 -3.41
C GLY A 273 11.14 5.78 -3.04
N HIS A 274 10.38 5.34 -4.07
CA HIS A 274 9.04 4.76 -3.90
C HIS A 274 9.08 3.24 -3.96
N ASP A 275 9.85 2.62 -3.09
CA ASP A 275 9.98 1.17 -2.96
C ASP A 275 10.34 0.76 -1.52
N LEU A 276 10.45 -0.54 -1.28
CA LEU A 276 10.93 -1.14 -0.03
C LEU A 276 12.30 -1.78 -0.30
N PRO A 277 13.40 -1.00 -0.25
CA PRO A 277 14.70 -1.51 -0.63
C PRO A 277 15.20 -2.51 0.41
N GLN A 278 15.74 -3.63 -0.09
CA GLN A 278 16.23 -4.73 0.76
C GLN A 278 17.22 -4.28 1.86
N PRO A 279 18.20 -3.39 1.60
CA PRO A 279 19.11 -2.91 2.63
C PRO A 279 18.45 -2.15 3.78
N LEU A 280 17.23 -1.64 3.59
CA LEU A 280 16.50 -0.89 4.61
C LEU A 280 15.47 -1.73 5.40
N LEU A 281 15.27 -3.00 5.05
CA LEU A 281 14.24 -3.83 5.70
C LEU A 281 14.47 -3.99 7.20
N SER A 282 15.71 -4.20 7.63
CA SER A 282 16.06 -4.27 9.06
C SER A 282 15.71 -2.95 9.76
N LYS A 283 16.08 -1.80 9.16
CA LYS A 283 15.73 -0.48 9.70
C LYS A 283 14.22 -0.31 9.82
N PHE A 284 13.44 -0.75 8.83
CA PHE A 284 11.98 -0.67 8.90
C PHE A 284 11.42 -1.53 10.03
N ILE A 285 11.92 -2.77 10.18
CA ILE A 285 11.51 -3.67 11.28
C ILE A 285 11.77 -3.00 12.63
N ASP A 286 12.98 -2.47 12.85
CA ASP A 286 13.35 -1.85 14.11
C ASP A 286 12.55 -0.57 14.40
N LEU A 287 12.30 0.28 13.38
CA LEU A 287 11.45 1.46 13.52
C LEU A 287 10.00 1.08 13.88
N ILE A 288 9.43 0.09 13.19
CA ILE A 288 8.07 -0.37 13.45
C ILE A 288 7.97 -0.95 14.86
N ASP A 289 8.90 -1.80 15.26
CA ASP A 289 8.93 -2.41 16.59
C ASP A 289 9.07 -1.34 17.68
N SER A 290 10.01 -0.41 17.54
CA SER A 290 10.32 0.59 18.56
C SER A 290 9.25 1.67 18.72
N TYR A 291 8.70 2.19 17.60
CA TYR A 291 7.85 3.38 17.64
C TYR A 291 6.36 3.08 17.55
N ALA A 292 5.97 2.15 16.71
CA ALA A 292 4.58 1.89 16.44
C ALA A 292 3.99 0.72 17.24
N LEU A 293 4.83 -0.27 17.56
CA LEU A 293 4.40 -1.49 18.24
C LEU A 293 4.63 -1.42 19.76
N ASN A 294 5.60 -0.62 20.22
CA ASN A 294 5.92 -0.41 21.64
C ASN A 294 5.87 1.10 21.98
N PRO A 295 4.71 1.75 22.00
CA PRO A 295 4.59 3.21 22.18
C PRO A 295 4.92 3.72 23.59
N ALA A 296 5.46 2.89 24.48
CA ALA A 296 5.77 3.22 25.89
C ALA A 296 7.18 3.81 26.09
N HIS A 297 7.83 4.30 25.02
CA HIS A 297 9.15 4.99 25.09
C HIS A 297 9.08 6.43 24.64
#